data_f0dde9b2c0f9ebb5e51e6acae5294bdf
#
_entry.id   f0dde9b2c0f9ebb5e51e6acae5294bdf
#
_cell.length_a   1.000
_cell.length_b   1.000
_cell.length_c   1.000
_cell.angle_alpha   90.00
_cell.angle_beta   90.00
_cell.angle_gamma   90.00
#
_symmetry.space_group_name_H-M   'P 1'
#
loop_
_entity.id
_entity.type
_entity.pdbx_description
1 polymer ?
#
loop_
_entity_poly.entity_id
_entity_poly.type
_entity_poly.pdbx_seq_one_letter_code
_entity_poly.pdbx_strand_id
1 'polypeptide(L)'
;MKRLCIPIVETTMGKALIAIKEVNRLADLIELRADYLRGAKLALLLENRQKPFIVTNRSKEEGGKYKGEERKRLSFLQEAIDLGADYIDVELATERSSLQGLIRNKRGTQVILSFHDFRRTPSPKELQRLFGQMIRLGADVIKIVPFAKSWEDNLNILSLIPFAKARRQKIVAFCMGEKGKISRIFSPSLGAAWTYASLNQSRASAPGQLTVRELTDIWKTMR
;
A
#
# COMPACT_ATOMS: atom_id res chain seq x y z
N MET A 1 12.96 -12.84 -2.93
CA MET A 1 12.63 -12.25 -4.25
C MET A 1 12.07 -10.86 -4.01
N LYS A 2 12.59 -9.83 -4.72
CA LYS A 2 12.08 -8.45 -4.63
C LYS A 2 10.72 -8.40 -5.33
N ARG A 3 9.65 -7.98 -4.65
CA ARG A 3 8.28 -7.90 -5.20
C ARG A 3 7.87 -6.44 -5.38
N LEU A 4 7.18 -6.17 -6.48
CA LEU A 4 6.77 -4.85 -6.91
C LEU A 4 5.25 -4.73 -7.00
N CYS A 5 4.69 -3.75 -6.30
CA CYS A 5 3.30 -3.32 -6.44
C CYS A 5 3.23 -2.06 -7.31
N ILE A 6 2.32 -2.05 -8.29
CA ILE A 6 2.08 -0.87 -9.13
C ILE A 6 0.66 -0.34 -8.85
N PRO A 7 0.53 0.90 -8.37
CA PRO A 7 -0.77 1.52 -8.15
C PRO A 7 -1.39 2.03 -9.46
N ILE A 8 -2.69 1.81 -9.60
CA ILE A 8 -3.52 2.36 -10.67
C ILE A 8 -4.26 3.58 -10.13
N VAL A 9 -3.90 4.75 -10.63
CA VAL A 9 -4.42 6.08 -10.20
C VAL A 9 -5.26 6.75 -11.30
N GLU A 10 -5.97 5.95 -12.07
CA GLU A 10 -6.77 6.42 -13.18
C GLU A 10 -8.12 6.99 -12.72
N THR A 11 -8.64 7.95 -13.49
CA THR A 11 -9.86 8.68 -13.13
C THR A 11 -11.14 8.13 -13.80
N THR A 12 -11.00 7.24 -14.81
CA THR A 12 -12.12 6.63 -15.53
C THR A 12 -11.95 5.13 -15.66
N MET A 13 -13.05 4.39 -15.75
CA MET A 13 -13.05 2.93 -15.89
C MET A 13 -12.27 2.46 -17.14
N GLY A 14 -12.45 3.11 -18.30
CA GLY A 14 -11.74 2.71 -19.51
C GLY A 14 -10.23 2.82 -19.37
N LYS A 15 -9.73 3.93 -18.78
CA LYS A 15 -8.28 4.09 -18.50
C LYS A 15 -7.80 3.09 -17.47
N ALA A 16 -8.58 2.79 -16.42
CA ALA A 16 -8.21 1.81 -15.41
C ALA A 16 -8.07 0.40 -16.02
N LEU A 17 -8.98 -0.03 -16.86
CA LEU A 17 -8.90 -1.33 -17.55
C LEU A 17 -7.67 -1.43 -18.48
N ILE A 18 -7.34 -0.35 -19.20
CA ILE A 18 -6.13 -0.30 -20.03
C ILE A 18 -4.89 -0.40 -19.14
N ALA A 19 -4.85 0.37 -18.05
CA ALA A 19 -3.73 0.33 -17.10
C ALA A 19 -3.57 -1.05 -16.44
N ILE A 20 -4.65 -1.75 -16.08
CA ILE A 20 -4.60 -3.12 -15.55
C ILE A 20 -3.91 -4.06 -16.54
N LYS A 21 -4.25 -4.00 -17.85
CA LYS A 21 -3.62 -4.83 -18.89
C LYS A 21 -2.12 -4.57 -19.00
N GLU A 22 -1.70 -3.29 -18.91
CA GLU A 22 -0.29 -2.90 -18.93
C GLU A 22 0.45 -3.41 -17.68
N VAL A 23 -0.13 -3.16 -16.51
CA VAL A 23 0.47 -3.48 -15.20
C VAL A 23 0.58 -5.00 -14.97
N ASN A 24 -0.35 -5.81 -15.47
CA ASN A 24 -0.30 -7.27 -15.40
C ASN A 24 1.02 -7.87 -15.91
N ARG A 25 1.71 -7.19 -16.85
CA ARG A 25 2.99 -7.64 -17.43
C ARG A 25 4.20 -7.22 -16.60
N LEU A 26 4.07 -6.20 -15.74
CA LEU A 26 5.18 -5.53 -15.08
C LEU A 26 5.20 -5.76 -13.56
N ALA A 27 4.03 -5.94 -12.95
CA ALA A 27 3.86 -6.01 -11.51
C ALA A 27 3.85 -7.45 -10.97
N ASP A 28 4.21 -7.58 -9.70
CA ASP A 28 3.91 -8.77 -8.90
C ASP A 28 2.57 -8.64 -8.17
N LEU A 29 2.15 -7.38 -7.87
CA LEU A 29 0.86 -7.02 -7.30
C LEU A 29 0.34 -5.75 -7.96
N ILE A 30 -0.98 -5.59 -8.00
CA ILE A 30 -1.66 -4.39 -8.50
C ILE A 30 -2.42 -3.75 -7.33
N GLU A 31 -2.28 -2.43 -7.16
CA GLU A 31 -3.12 -1.68 -6.23
C GLU A 31 -4.11 -0.82 -7.01
N LEU A 32 -5.42 -1.04 -6.83
CA LEU A 32 -6.45 -0.13 -7.32
C LEU A 32 -6.62 1.01 -6.32
N ARG A 33 -6.31 2.23 -6.72
CA ARG A 33 -6.61 3.45 -5.99
C ARG A 33 -8.00 3.95 -6.37
N ALA A 34 -9.02 3.32 -5.75
CA ALA A 34 -10.43 3.62 -6.03
C ALA A 34 -10.82 5.06 -5.70
N ASP A 35 -10.10 5.69 -4.79
CA ASP A 35 -10.26 7.11 -4.44
C ASP A 35 -9.97 8.09 -5.59
N TYR A 36 -9.28 7.65 -6.65
CA TYR A 36 -9.10 8.43 -7.88
C TYR A 36 -10.19 8.16 -8.91
N LEU A 37 -10.85 7.00 -8.84
CA LEU A 37 -11.70 6.48 -9.90
C LEU A 37 -13.17 6.91 -9.72
N ARG A 38 -13.75 7.55 -10.71
CA ARG A 38 -15.18 7.87 -10.71
C ARG A 38 -16.00 6.66 -11.14
N GLY A 39 -16.99 6.28 -10.33
CA GLY A 39 -17.92 5.20 -10.66
C GLY A 39 -17.22 3.83 -10.79
N ALA A 40 -16.36 3.48 -9.84
CA ALA A 40 -15.64 2.22 -9.83
C ALA A 40 -16.61 1.02 -9.84
N LYS A 41 -16.52 0.16 -10.86
CA LYS A 41 -17.22 -1.12 -10.94
C LYS A 41 -16.24 -2.22 -10.58
N LEU A 42 -16.20 -2.59 -9.28
CA LEU A 42 -15.20 -3.50 -8.73
C LEU A 42 -15.19 -4.87 -9.40
N ALA A 43 -16.37 -5.47 -9.66
CA ALA A 43 -16.45 -6.78 -10.32
C ALA A 43 -15.68 -6.77 -11.65
N LEU A 44 -15.93 -5.79 -12.52
CA LEU A 44 -15.27 -5.69 -13.81
C LEU A 44 -13.75 -5.49 -13.70
N LEU A 45 -13.29 -4.74 -12.70
CA LEU A 45 -11.86 -4.52 -12.47
C LEU A 45 -11.17 -5.77 -11.95
N LEU A 46 -11.82 -6.50 -11.05
CA LEU A 46 -11.30 -7.73 -10.45
C LEU A 46 -11.28 -8.90 -11.46
N GLU A 47 -12.24 -9.01 -12.36
CA GLU A 47 -12.26 -10.01 -13.44
C GLU A 47 -11.07 -9.88 -14.40
N ASN A 48 -10.56 -8.67 -14.60
CA ASN A 48 -9.44 -8.40 -15.51
C ASN A 48 -8.05 -8.56 -14.87
N ARG A 49 -7.98 -8.92 -13.58
CA ARG A 49 -6.70 -9.12 -12.91
C ARG A 49 -6.04 -10.45 -13.28
N GLN A 50 -4.73 -10.42 -13.44
CA GLN A 50 -3.88 -11.62 -13.59
C GLN A 50 -2.83 -11.70 -12.48
N LYS A 51 -2.84 -10.76 -11.57
CA LYS A 51 -1.94 -10.63 -10.42
C LYS A 51 -2.75 -10.41 -9.15
N PRO A 52 -2.21 -10.72 -7.96
CA PRO A 52 -2.85 -10.37 -6.71
C PRO A 52 -3.22 -8.87 -6.67
N PHE A 53 -4.44 -8.59 -6.24
CA PHE A 53 -5.06 -7.28 -6.37
C PHE A 53 -5.39 -6.68 -5.00
N ILE A 54 -4.88 -5.48 -4.76
CA ILE A 54 -5.15 -4.68 -3.56
C ILE A 54 -6.22 -3.65 -3.90
N VAL A 55 -7.30 -3.60 -3.15
CA VAL A 55 -8.30 -2.54 -3.28
C VAL A 55 -8.10 -1.52 -2.16
N THR A 56 -7.78 -0.29 -2.55
CA THR A 56 -7.55 0.85 -1.67
C THR A 56 -8.53 1.97 -2.00
N ASN A 57 -9.27 2.45 -1.01
CA ASN A 57 -10.10 3.65 -1.12
C ASN A 57 -9.61 4.67 -0.06
N ARG A 58 -8.49 5.32 -0.35
CA ARG A 58 -7.72 6.14 0.60
C ARG A 58 -8.46 7.40 1.00
N SER A 59 -8.60 7.60 2.32
CA SER A 59 -9.15 8.82 2.89
C SER A 59 -8.28 10.05 2.60
N LYS A 60 -8.89 11.23 2.58
CA LYS A 60 -8.18 12.49 2.33
C LYS A 60 -7.15 12.77 3.44
N GLU A 61 -7.44 12.39 4.67
CA GLU A 61 -6.61 12.61 5.86
C GLU A 61 -5.26 11.87 5.75
N GLU A 62 -5.24 10.73 5.03
CA GLU A 62 -4.02 9.96 4.74
C GLU A 62 -3.57 10.10 3.26
N GLY A 63 -3.78 11.27 2.68
CA GLY A 63 -3.25 11.63 1.35
C GLY A 63 -4.01 11.06 0.17
N GLY A 64 -5.23 10.57 0.37
CA GLY A 64 -6.11 10.10 -0.68
C GLY A 64 -6.93 11.21 -1.34
N LYS A 65 -7.84 10.78 -2.22
CA LYS A 65 -8.79 11.64 -2.94
C LYS A 65 -10.25 11.44 -2.50
N TYR A 66 -10.51 10.43 -1.65
CA TYR A 66 -11.86 10.18 -1.18
C TYR A 66 -12.36 11.32 -0.28
N LYS A 67 -13.55 11.86 -0.61
CA LYS A 67 -14.20 12.98 0.10
C LYS A 67 -15.60 12.66 0.60
N GLY A 68 -16.03 11.40 0.47
CA GLY A 68 -17.36 10.96 0.87
C GLY A 68 -17.45 10.56 2.34
N GLU A 69 -18.60 10.03 2.72
CA GLU A 69 -18.86 9.50 4.05
C GLU A 69 -18.01 8.26 4.33
N GLU A 70 -17.44 8.17 5.53
CA GLU A 70 -16.63 7.04 5.97
C GLU A 70 -17.37 5.70 5.82
N ARG A 71 -18.66 5.65 6.17
CA ARG A 71 -19.48 4.45 6.01
C ARG A 71 -19.50 3.95 4.56
N LYS A 72 -19.62 4.83 3.58
CA LYS A 72 -19.61 4.46 2.14
C LYS A 72 -18.24 3.96 1.71
N ARG A 73 -17.17 4.58 2.23
CA ARG A 73 -15.80 4.17 2.00
C ARG A 73 -15.57 2.72 2.47
N LEU A 74 -16.01 2.41 3.67
CA LEU A 74 -15.87 1.08 4.26
C LEU A 74 -16.78 0.05 3.61
N SER A 75 -18.01 0.42 3.22
CA SER A 75 -18.90 -0.44 2.43
C SER A 75 -18.29 -0.84 1.09
N PHE A 76 -17.55 0.07 0.44
CA PHE A 76 -16.82 -0.22 -0.78
C PHE A 76 -15.68 -1.24 -0.55
N LEU A 77 -14.97 -1.16 0.58
CA LEU A 77 -13.96 -2.16 0.94
C LEU A 77 -14.62 -3.52 1.28
N GLN A 78 -15.79 -3.51 1.91
CA GLN A 78 -16.55 -4.75 2.14
C GLN A 78 -17.00 -5.38 0.82
N GLU A 79 -17.48 -4.58 -0.15
CA GLU A 79 -17.81 -5.06 -1.50
C GLU A 79 -16.59 -5.72 -2.17
N ALA A 80 -15.40 -5.14 -2.01
CA ALA A 80 -14.17 -5.74 -2.52
C ALA A 80 -13.86 -7.10 -1.89
N ILE A 81 -14.09 -7.26 -0.58
CA ILE A 81 -14.00 -8.55 0.12
C ILE A 81 -15.00 -9.54 -0.46
N ASP A 82 -16.25 -9.14 -0.62
CA ASP A 82 -17.34 -10.00 -1.10
C ASP A 82 -17.10 -10.48 -2.53
N LEU A 83 -16.45 -9.67 -3.35
CA LEU A 83 -16.00 -9.99 -4.72
C LEU A 83 -14.66 -10.75 -4.78
N GLY A 84 -14.07 -11.10 -3.63
CA GLY A 84 -12.86 -11.92 -3.56
C GLY A 84 -11.58 -11.18 -3.95
N ALA A 85 -11.43 -9.89 -3.61
CA ALA A 85 -10.14 -9.21 -3.71
C ALA A 85 -9.08 -9.93 -2.87
N ASP A 86 -7.84 -9.99 -3.35
CA ASP A 86 -6.76 -10.64 -2.60
C ASP A 86 -6.38 -9.86 -1.34
N TYR A 87 -6.44 -8.52 -1.44
CA TYR A 87 -6.16 -7.61 -0.34
C TYR A 87 -7.12 -6.42 -0.34
N ILE A 88 -7.43 -5.91 0.85
CA ILE A 88 -7.93 -4.55 1.05
C ILE A 88 -6.91 -3.76 1.86
N ASP A 89 -6.84 -2.45 1.62
CA ASP A 89 -6.02 -1.51 2.41
C ASP A 89 -6.96 -0.57 3.18
N VAL A 90 -6.88 -0.61 4.50
CA VAL A 90 -7.67 0.21 5.43
C VAL A 90 -6.75 0.91 6.41
N GLU A 91 -7.06 2.15 6.75
CA GLU A 91 -6.24 2.98 7.62
C GLU A 91 -6.34 2.57 9.10
N LEU A 92 -5.24 2.66 9.83
CA LEU A 92 -5.22 2.47 11.28
C LEU A 92 -6.12 3.47 12.04
N ALA A 93 -6.30 4.66 11.45
CA ALA A 93 -7.15 5.72 12.00
C ALA A 93 -8.66 5.43 11.86
N THR A 94 -9.05 4.40 11.08
CA THR A 94 -10.46 3.97 10.97
C THR A 94 -11.02 3.62 12.33
N GLU A 95 -12.29 4.01 12.57
CA GLU A 95 -13.00 3.72 13.82
C GLU A 95 -12.92 2.22 14.15
N ARG A 96 -12.61 1.91 15.43
CA ARG A 96 -12.23 0.56 15.87
C ARG A 96 -13.29 -0.51 15.62
N SER A 97 -14.58 -0.19 15.83
CA SER A 97 -15.66 -1.14 15.63
C SER A 97 -15.83 -1.49 14.14
N SER A 98 -15.73 -0.50 13.28
CA SER A 98 -15.80 -0.63 11.83
C SER A 98 -14.62 -1.44 11.27
N LEU A 99 -13.41 -1.14 11.74
CA LEU A 99 -12.20 -1.89 11.39
C LEU A 99 -12.31 -3.36 11.80
N GLN A 100 -12.77 -3.63 13.02
CA GLN A 100 -13.00 -5.00 13.50
C GLN A 100 -14.08 -5.71 12.70
N GLY A 101 -15.10 -4.98 12.21
CA GLY A 101 -16.13 -5.51 11.30
C GLY A 101 -15.50 -6.04 10.01
N LEU A 102 -14.68 -5.24 9.32
CA LEU A 102 -13.98 -5.66 8.11
C LEU A 102 -13.06 -6.87 8.37
N ILE A 103 -12.28 -6.84 9.47
CA ILE A 103 -11.36 -7.93 9.81
C ILE A 103 -12.11 -9.24 10.09
N ARG A 104 -13.23 -9.20 10.81
CA ARG A 104 -14.04 -10.40 11.06
C ARG A 104 -14.68 -10.96 9.79
N ASN A 105 -15.09 -10.10 8.87
CA ASN A 105 -15.80 -10.47 7.65
C ASN A 105 -14.87 -10.63 6.43
N LYS A 106 -13.55 -10.64 6.63
CA LYS A 106 -12.56 -10.61 5.53
C LYS A 106 -12.54 -11.87 4.65
N ARG A 107 -13.18 -12.96 5.08
CA ARG A 107 -13.21 -14.24 4.34
C ARG A 107 -11.77 -14.68 3.94
N GLY A 108 -11.50 -14.88 2.64
CA GLY A 108 -10.16 -15.17 2.09
C GLY A 108 -9.29 -13.94 1.81
N THR A 109 -9.82 -12.73 1.92
CA THR A 109 -9.11 -11.47 1.67
C THR A 109 -8.14 -11.17 2.80
N GLN A 110 -6.92 -10.71 2.49
CA GLN A 110 -5.96 -10.25 3.49
C GLN A 110 -6.13 -8.75 3.76
N VAL A 111 -6.13 -8.36 5.03
CA VAL A 111 -6.26 -6.96 5.43
C VAL A 111 -4.88 -6.34 5.61
N ILE A 112 -4.59 -5.34 4.76
CA ILE A 112 -3.46 -4.42 4.95
C ILE A 112 -3.95 -3.32 5.89
N LEU A 113 -3.38 -3.25 7.09
CA LEU A 113 -3.60 -2.13 7.98
C LEU A 113 -2.51 -1.10 7.72
N SER A 114 -2.88 0.13 7.35
CA SER A 114 -1.94 1.14 6.90
C SER A 114 -1.89 2.36 7.80
N PHE A 115 -0.72 2.99 7.85
CA PHE A 115 -0.47 4.26 8.52
C PHE A 115 0.47 5.11 7.67
N HIS A 116 0.05 6.37 7.40
CA HIS A 116 0.84 7.34 6.66
C HIS A 116 1.05 8.60 7.52
N ASP A 117 2.30 8.99 7.71
CA ASP A 117 2.65 10.26 8.36
C ASP A 117 3.35 11.18 7.35
N PHE A 118 2.67 12.25 6.93
CA PHE A 118 3.18 13.22 5.95
C PHE A 118 4.08 14.28 6.59
N ARG A 119 4.27 14.25 7.91
CA ARG A 119 4.99 15.29 8.66
C ARG A 119 6.39 14.86 9.08
N ARG A 120 6.58 13.60 9.47
CA ARG A 120 7.84 13.10 10.01
C ARG A 120 7.96 11.58 9.90
N THR A 121 9.15 11.07 10.15
CA THR A 121 9.37 9.66 10.45
C THR A 121 9.42 9.47 11.97
N PRO A 122 8.56 8.64 12.56
CA PRO A 122 8.60 8.34 13.99
C PRO A 122 9.91 7.65 14.41
N SER A 123 10.26 7.78 15.69
CA SER A 123 11.42 7.07 16.26
C SER A 123 11.24 5.54 16.20
N PRO A 124 12.32 4.74 16.27
CA PRO A 124 12.22 3.28 16.28
C PRO A 124 11.27 2.73 17.37
N LYS A 125 11.26 3.32 18.57
CA LYS A 125 10.33 2.93 19.64
C LYS A 125 8.87 3.20 19.30
N GLU A 126 8.58 4.36 18.70
CA GLU A 126 7.23 4.70 18.24
C GLU A 126 6.78 3.78 17.11
N LEU A 127 7.66 3.47 16.14
CA LEU A 127 7.40 2.53 15.04
C LEU A 127 7.10 1.13 15.57
N GLN A 128 7.85 0.63 16.55
CA GLN A 128 7.60 -0.68 17.17
C GLN A 128 6.28 -0.70 17.96
N ARG A 129 5.91 0.39 18.64
CA ARG A 129 4.62 0.51 19.34
C ARG A 129 3.46 0.49 18.33
N LEU A 130 3.58 1.24 17.24
CA LEU A 130 2.61 1.29 16.15
C LEU A 130 2.43 -0.09 15.51
N PHE A 131 3.53 -0.76 15.19
CA PHE A 131 3.54 -2.13 14.69
C PHE A 131 2.80 -3.09 15.64
N GLY A 132 3.11 -3.05 16.94
CA GLY A 132 2.43 -3.88 17.94
C GLY A 132 0.93 -3.59 18.05
N GLN A 133 0.51 -2.34 17.89
CA GLN A 133 -0.90 -1.96 17.83
C GLN A 133 -1.60 -2.60 16.62
N MET A 134 -0.99 -2.53 15.44
CA MET A 134 -1.55 -3.10 14.21
C MET A 134 -1.67 -4.64 14.28
N ILE A 135 -0.71 -5.33 14.89
CA ILE A 135 -0.83 -6.78 15.15
C ILE A 135 -2.03 -7.09 16.04
N ARG A 136 -2.18 -6.37 17.17
CA ARG A 136 -3.30 -6.61 18.10
C ARG A 136 -4.67 -6.34 17.49
N LEU A 137 -4.72 -5.51 16.45
CA LEU A 137 -5.94 -5.26 15.69
C LEU A 137 -6.21 -6.34 14.62
N GLY A 138 -5.28 -7.25 14.36
CA GLY A 138 -5.48 -8.37 13.44
C GLY A 138 -5.06 -8.11 12.00
N ALA A 139 -4.09 -7.21 11.76
CA ALA A 139 -3.52 -6.97 10.45
C ALA A 139 -2.85 -8.23 9.87
N ASP A 140 -3.19 -8.62 8.65
CA ASP A 140 -2.46 -9.66 7.91
C ASP A 140 -1.15 -9.09 7.33
N VAL A 141 -1.19 -7.83 6.89
CA VAL A 141 -0.01 -7.08 6.43
C VAL A 141 0.00 -5.71 7.11
N ILE A 142 1.12 -5.35 7.69
CA ILE A 142 1.34 -4.02 8.27
C ILE A 142 1.96 -3.11 7.22
N LYS A 143 1.39 -1.90 6.99
CA LYS A 143 1.93 -0.91 6.06
C LYS A 143 2.19 0.40 6.80
N ILE A 144 3.46 0.79 6.91
CA ILE A 144 3.88 2.02 7.58
C ILE A 144 4.71 2.85 6.62
N VAL A 145 4.21 4.05 6.28
CA VAL A 145 4.79 4.92 5.24
C VAL A 145 4.90 6.35 5.76
N PRO A 146 5.94 6.69 6.53
CA PRO A 146 6.20 8.04 7.01
C PRO A 146 6.92 8.91 5.98
N PHE A 147 7.11 10.19 6.28
CA PHE A 147 7.85 11.15 5.44
C PHE A 147 9.30 11.32 5.94
N ALA A 148 10.28 11.12 5.06
CA ALA A 148 11.69 11.35 5.39
C ALA A 148 12.04 12.83 5.28
N LYS A 149 12.43 13.45 6.40
CA LYS A 149 13.02 14.80 6.47
C LYS A 149 14.54 14.75 6.38
N SER A 150 15.14 13.65 6.81
CA SER A 150 16.59 13.41 6.78
C SER A 150 16.90 12.06 6.14
N TRP A 151 18.17 11.80 5.84
CA TRP A 151 18.61 10.49 5.31
C TRP A 151 18.52 9.40 6.38
N GLU A 152 18.74 9.75 7.64
CA GLU A 152 18.68 8.87 8.81
C GLU A 152 17.26 8.31 9.05
N ASP A 153 16.23 9.03 8.63
CA ASP A 153 14.84 8.58 8.70
C ASP A 153 14.62 7.23 7.99
N ASN A 154 15.43 6.98 6.93
CA ASN A 154 15.38 5.68 6.24
C ASN A 154 15.90 4.55 7.13
N LEU A 155 16.89 4.79 7.98
CA LEU A 155 17.39 3.78 8.92
C LEU A 155 16.31 3.42 9.95
N ASN A 156 15.59 4.42 10.43
CA ASN A 156 14.51 4.22 11.39
C ASN A 156 13.42 3.30 10.81
N ILE A 157 12.91 3.60 9.62
CA ILE A 157 11.84 2.79 9.02
C ILE A 157 12.34 1.41 8.57
N LEU A 158 13.55 1.32 8.00
CA LEU A 158 14.12 0.06 7.53
C LEU A 158 14.42 -0.91 8.68
N SER A 159 14.77 -0.41 9.88
CA SER A 159 15.00 -1.23 11.07
C SER A 159 13.76 -2.03 11.49
N LEU A 160 12.56 -1.56 11.12
CA LEU A 160 11.30 -2.23 11.43
C LEU A 160 11.11 -3.54 10.63
N ILE A 161 11.77 -3.67 9.47
CA ILE A 161 11.60 -4.84 8.60
C ILE A 161 12.18 -6.12 9.24
N PRO A 162 13.46 -6.18 9.69
CA PRO A 162 13.96 -7.34 10.38
C PRO A 162 13.23 -7.59 11.71
N PHE A 163 12.75 -6.53 12.40
CA PHE A 163 11.93 -6.67 13.60
C PHE A 163 10.59 -7.39 13.30
N ALA A 164 9.93 -7.08 12.19
CA ALA A 164 8.73 -7.75 11.73
C ALA A 164 9.00 -9.20 11.30
N LYS A 165 10.10 -9.42 10.56
CA LYS A 165 10.53 -10.76 10.11
C LYS A 165 10.75 -11.72 11.28
N ALA A 166 11.41 -11.27 12.37
CA ALA A 166 11.59 -12.05 13.57
C ALA A 166 10.28 -12.49 14.24
N ARG A 167 9.17 -11.77 13.95
CA ARG A 167 7.81 -12.04 14.42
C ARG A 167 6.92 -12.72 13.38
N ARG A 168 7.49 -13.14 12.26
CA ARG A 168 6.78 -13.75 11.13
C ARG A 168 5.61 -12.90 10.60
N GLN A 169 5.69 -11.57 10.77
CA GLN A 169 4.67 -10.63 10.31
C GLN A 169 5.04 -10.04 8.96
N LYS A 170 4.12 -10.08 8.01
CA LYS A 170 4.28 -9.38 6.73
C LYS A 170 4.26 -7.87 6.95
N ILE A 171 5.22 -7.17 6.33
CA ILE A 171 5.33 -5.71 6.45
C ILE A 171 5.66 -5.06 5.11
N VAL A 172 5.08 -3.89 4.89
CA VAL A 172 5.46 -2.90 3.88
C VAL A 172 5.92 -1.66 4.64
N ALA A 173 7.18 -1.30 4.52
CA ALA A 173 7.77 -0.22 5.29
C ALA A 173 8.82 0.52 4.46
N PHE A 174 8.59 1.82 4.21
CA PHE A 174 9.50 2.74 3.54
C PHE A 174 9.02 4.18 3.76
N CYS A 175 9.88 5.16 3.48
CA CYS A 175 9.54 6.58 3.60
C CYS A 175 9.02 7.16 2.28
N MET A 176 8.22 8.25 2.40
CA MET A 176 7.88 9.18 1.35
C MET A 176 8.93 10.29 1.23
N GLY A 177 8.83 11.09 0.16
CA GLY A 177 9.70 12.22 -0.12
C GLY A 177 11.00 11.83 -0.85
N GLU A 178 11.72 12.82 -1.35
CA GLU A 178 12.96 12.61 -2.14
C GLU A 178 14.02 11.83 -1.34
N LYS A 179 14.22 12.18 -0.08
CA LYS A 179 15.15 11.48 0.81
C LYS A 179 14.68 10.06 1.15
N GLY A 180 13.36 9.79 1.03
CA GLY A 180 12.77 8.47 1.29
C GLY A 180 12.99 7.42 0.19
N LYS A 181 13.48 7.81 -0.99
CA LYS A 181 13.74 6.90 -2.13
C LYS A 181 14.61 5.71 -1.75
N ILE A 182 15.62 5.92 -0.90
CA ILE A 182 16.53 4.86 -0.42
C ILE A 182 15.73 3.72 0.21
N SER A 183 14.84 4.02 1.14
CA SER A 183 14.07 2.98 1.82
C SER A 183 13.13 2.23 0.88
N ARG A 184 12.58 2.86 -0.16
CA ARG A 184 11.79 2.18 -1.21
C ARG A 184 12.61 1.16 -1.99
N ILE A 185 13.88 1.50 -2.29
CA ILE A 185 14.80 0.64 -3.04
C ILE A 185 15.21 -0.57 -2.20
N PHE A 186 15.57 -0.35 -0.93
CA PHE A 186 16.18 -1.38 -0.08
C PHE A 186 15.17 -2.22 0.71
N SER A 187 13.94 -1.73 0.97
CA SER A 187 12.97 -2.45 1.79
C SER A 187 12.72 -3.89 1.36
N PRO A 188 12.57 -4.25 0.05
CA PRO A 188 12.38 -5.65 -0.34
C PRO A 188 13.61 -6.53 -0.08
N SER A 189 14.82 -5.96 -0.22
CA SER A 189 16.07 -6.69 0.05
C SER A 189 16.24 -7.05 1.53
N LEU A 190 15.64 -6.25 2.43
CA LEU A 190 15.60 -6.51 3.89
C LEU A 190 14.48 -7.46 4.29
N GLY A 191 13.55 -7.78 3.38
CA GLY A 191 12.47 -8.72 3.63
C GLY A 191 11.07 -8.10 3.75
N ALA A 192 10.88 -6.84 3.31
CA ALA A 192 9.54 -6.29 3.14
C ALA A 192 8.74 -7.12 2.13
N ALA A 193 7.42 -7.22 2.34
CA ALA A 193 6.54 -8.02 1.51
C ALA A 193 6.53 -7.55 0.04
N TRP A 194 6.60 -6.24 -0.18
CA TRP A 194 6.79 -5.57 -1.49
C TRP A 194 7.17 -4.11 -1.30
N THR A 195 7.53 -3.45 -2.41
CA THR A 195 7.61 -2.00 -2.50
C THR A 195 6.71 -1.48 -3.63
N TYR A 196 6.62 -0.17 -3.80
CA TYR A 196 5.75 0.49 -4.77
C TYR A 196 6.54 1.29 -5.79
N ALA A 197 6.17 1.17 -7.08
CA ALA A 197 6.62 2.04 -8.14
C ALA A 197 5.46 2.45 -9.05
N SER A 198 5.56 3.60 -9.70
CA SER A 198 4.58 4.08 -10.68
C SER A 198 4.92 3.62 -12.09
N LEU A 199 3.93 3.51 -12.97
CA LEU A 199 4.16 3.25 -14.40
C LEU A 199 5.05 4.32 -15.04
N ASN A 200 4.78 5.58 -14.69
CA ASN A 200 5.55 6.74 -15.11
C ASN A 200 5.41 7.85 -14.06
N GLN A 201 6.16 8.96 -14.23
CA GLN A 201 6.17 10.08 -13.26
C GLN A 201 4.81 10.73 -13.08
N SER A 202 3.99 10.86 -14.14
CA SER A 202 2.67 11.48 -14.07
C SER A 202 1.62 10.62 -13.32
N ARG A 203 1.91 9.33 -13.12
CA ARG A 203 1.07 8.36 -12.39
C ARG A 203 1.61 8.02 -11.00
N ALA A 204 2.52 8.85 -10.46
CA ALA A 204 2.97 8.68 -9.10
C ALA A 204 1.83 8.91 -8.10
N SER A 205 1.66 7.98 -7.16
CA SER A 205 0.62 8.02 -6.12
C SER A 205 1.08 8.66 -4.81
N ALA A 206 2.38 8.92 -4.67
CA ALA A 206 2.97 9.49 -3.47
C ALA A 206 4.30 10.21 -3.78
N PRO A 207 4.69 11.22 -2.97
CA PRO A 207 5.98 11.90 -3.12
C PRO A 207 7.17 10.94 -3.06
N GLY A 208 8.17 11.17 -3.92
CA GLY A 208 9.39 10.34 -3.97
C GLY A 208 9.18 8.93 -4.53
N GLN A 209 8.07 8.66 -5.19
CA GLN A 209 7.84 7.38 -5.85
C GLN A 209 8.68 7.28 -7.12
N LEU A 210 9.46 6.19 -7.23
CA LEU A 210 10.20 5.85 -8.44
C LEU A 210 9.27 5.22 -9.47
N THR A 211 9.61 5.37 -10.75
CA THR A 211 8.98 4.60 -11.81
C THR A 211 9.46 3.15 -11.79
N VAL A 212 8.70 2.25 -12.41
CA VAL A 212 9.08 0.83 -12.58
C VAL A 212 10.46 0.73 -13.24
N ARG A 213 10.72 1.54 -14.27
CA ARG A 213 11.98 1.55 -15.00
C ARG A 213 13.14 1.95 -14.08
N GLU A 214 13.05 3.10 -13.42
CA GLU A 214 14.11 3.57 -12.50
C GLU A 214 14.42 2.52 -11.41
N LEU A 215 13.39 1.98 -10.78
CA LEU A 215 13.56 1.00 -9.70
C LEU A 215 14.19 -0.31 -10.20
N THR A 216 13.76 -0.82 -11.35
CA THR A 216 14.29 -2.06 -11.93
C THR A 216 15.72 -1.89 -12.40
N ASP A 217 16.08 -0.74 -12.98
CA ASP A 217 17.46 -0.47 -13.43
C ASP A 217 18.41 -0.37 -12.24
N ILE A 218 18.00 0.30 -11.15
CA ILE A 218 18.77 0.29 -9.88
C ILE A 218 18.94 -1.15 -9.37
N TRP A 219 17.88 -1.95 -9.34
CA TRP A 219 17.97 -3.32 -8.84
C TRP A 219 18.85 -4.25 -9.69
N LYS A 220 19.02 -3.98 -11.00
CA LYS A 220 19.96 -4.71 -11.86
C LYS A 220 21.40 -4.47 -11.45
N THR A 221 21.74 -3.23 -11.06
CA THR A 221 23.10 -2.89 -10.60
C THR A 221 23.43 -3.40 -9.20
N MET A 222 22.41 -3.81 -8.43
CA MET A 222 22.56 -4.34 -7.05
C MET A 222 22.59 -5.89 -7.00
N ARG A 223 22.82 -6.56 -8.12
CA ARG A 223 22.91 -8.04 -8.20
C ARG A 223 24.31 -8.53 -7.94
#